data_aa7dc25ae9138418bd7179a159aba381
#
_entry.id   aa7dc25ae9138418bd7179a159aba381
#
_cell.length_a   1.000
_cell.length_b   1.000
_cell.length_c   1.000
_cell.angle_alpha   90.00
_cell.angle_beta   90.00
_cell.angle_gamma   90.00
#
_symmetry.space_group_name_H-M   'P 1'
#
loop_
_entity.id
_entity.type
_entity.pdbx_description
1 polymer ?
#
loop_
_entity_poly.entity_id
_entity_poly.type
_entity_poly.pdbx_seq_one_letter_code
_entity_poly.pdbx_strand_id
1 'polypeptide(L)'
;MPVRFVALVRGLLLAATLAASVLAAPARALEPFAADYQATYMGVSGTGRMVVEAQGGDRWKCTLQVSNQIAQLTQVTVFEDLDGQWRPLSGTDASLLLVKKVHRNAVYDWASAEARWSGDVKPERAGPVALQAGDVDGLLMNLVIARDVLASKPLRYRLVDEGRAKSMHFTVAGKETITIGGEPRQATKVVNISGNREMLIWIVEGLPLPARILQRKNGKDDIDLRITSVR
;
A
#
# COMPACT_ATOMS: atom_id res chain seq x y z
N MET A 1 85.18 4.93 27.69
CA MET A 1 84.06 5.78 27.28
C MET A 1 83.05 4.91 26.58
N PRO A 2 81.88 4.64 27.17
CA PRO A 2 80.89 3.77 26.56
C PRO A 2 79.81 4.53 25.79
N VAL A 3 79.59 4.11 24.57
CA VAL A 3 78.52 4.56 23.67
C VAL A 3 77.25 3.83 24.05
N ARG A 4 76.19 4.61 24.36
CA ARG A 4 74.85 4.07 24.65
C ARG A 4 74.05 3.93 23.36
N PHE A 5 73.63 2.67 23.04
CA PHE A 5 72.67 2.35 22.03
C PHE A 5 71.26 2.60 22.57
N VAL A 6 70.51 3.48 21.91
CA VAL A 6 69.06 3.69 22.15
C VAL A 6 68.31 2.84 21.10
N ALA A 7 67.63 1.80 21.53
CA ALA A 7 66.77 1.00 20.69
C ALA A 7 65.39 1.68 20.56
N LEU A 8 65.05 2.04 19.32
CA LEU A 8 63.72 2.61 18.96
C LEU A 8 62.76 1.43 18.66
N VAL A 9 61.83 1.17 19.59
CA VAL A 9 60.73 0.23 19.37
C VAL A 9 59.62 0.95 18.61
N ARG A 10 59.45 0.64 17.34
CA ARG A 10 58.32 1.09 16.54
C ARG A 10 57.15 0.11 16.80
N GLY A 11 56.18 0.57 17.60
CA GLY A 11 54.91 -0.09 17.78
C GLY A 11 54.04 0.09 16.54
N LEU A 12 53.72 -1.02 15.88
CA LEU A 12 52.80 -1.10 14.76
C LEU A 12 51.38 -1.24 15.33
N LEU A 13 50.62 -0.15 15.35
CA LEU A 13 49.18 -0.16 15.67
C LEU A 13 48.41 -0.65 14.43
N LEU A 14 48.01 -1.92 14.41
CA LEU A 14 47.00 -2.42 13.46
C LEU A 14 45.60 -1.92 13.90
N ALA A 15 45.09 -0.92 13.22
CA ALA A 15 43.68 -0.53 13.33
C ALA A 15 42.85 -1.53 12.53
N ALA A 16 42.21 -2.49 13.19
CA ALA A 16 41.20 -3.37 12.60
C ALA A 16 39.90 -2.57 12.41
N THR A 17 39.65 -2.06 11.21
CA THR A 17 38.34 -1.50 10.83
C THR A 17 37.35 -2.66 10.64
N LEU A 18 36.48 -2.88 11.62
CA LEU A 18 35.34 -3.76 11.52
C LEU A 18 34.33 -3.07 10.56
N ALA A 19 34.34 -3.48 9.28
CA ALA A 19 33.29 -3.12 8.36
C ALA A 19 32.01 -3.91 8.74
N ALA A 20 31.09 -3.24 9.46
CA ALA A 20 29.77 -3.77 9.72
C ALA A 20 29.01 -3.82 8.37
N SER A 21 29.00 -4.96 7.71
CA SER A 21 28.14 -5.23 6.57
C SER A 21 26.70 -5.23 7.08
N VAL A 22 26.00 -4.15 6.84
CA VAL A 22 24.54 -4.11 7.01
C VAL A 22 23.97 -5.04 5.94
N LEU A 23 23.67 -6.28 6.34
CA LEU A 23 22.88 -7.20 5.52
C LEU A 23 21.49 -6.58 5.37
N ALA A 24 21.26 -5.88 4.27
CA ALA A 24 19.92 -5.50 3.87
C ALA A 24 19.13 -6.80 3.68
N ALA A 25 18.14 -7.03 4.55
CA ALA A 25 17.22 -8.15 4.36
C ALA A 25 16.63 -8.03 2.95
N PRO A 26 16.63 -9.12 2.14
CA PRO A 26 16.06 -9.06 0.81
C PRO A 26 14.61 -8.61 0.91
N ALA A 27 14.23 -7.62 0.12
CA ALA A 27 12.83 -7.24 -0.01
C ALA A 27 12.07 -8.50 -0.42
N ARG A 28 11.13 -8.93 0.42
CA ARG A 28 10.34 -10.14 0.15
C ARG A 28 9.61 -9.92 -1.16
N ALA A 29 9.86 -10.76 -2.15
CA ALA A 29 9.18 -10.72 -3.43
C ALA A 29 7.67 -10.83 -3.20
N LEU A 30 6.89 -10.12 -4.01
CA LEU A 30 5.44 -10.22 -3.96
C LEU A 30 5.04 -11.64 -4.39
N GLU A 31 4.18 -12.29 -3.62
CA GLU A 31 3.63 -13.59 -3.92
C GLU A 31 2.12 -13.47 -4.19
N PRO A 32 1.53 -14.31 -5.04
CA PRO A 32 0.10 -14.35 -5.22
C PRO A 32 -0.61 -14.68 -3.91
N PHE A 33 -1.72 -14.01 -3.64
CA PHE A 33 -2.55 -14.29 -2.46
C PHE A 33 -4.01 -13.91 -2.68
N ALA A 34 -4.88 -14.46 -1.86
CA ALA A 34 -6.27 -14.06 -1.76
C ALA A 34 -6.66 -13.88 -0.29
N ALA A 35 -7.41 -12.83 0.01
CA ALA A 35 -7.94 -12.57 1.33
C ALA A 35 -9.44 -12.29 1.28
N ASP A 36 -10.17 -12.89 2.20
CA ASP A 36 -11.59 -12.63 2.39
C ASP A 36 -11.78 -11.65 3.55
N TYR A 37 -12.77 -10.77 3.42
CA TYR A 37 -13.09 -9.72 4.38
C TYR A 37 -14.57 -9.77 4.76
N GLN A 38 -14.85 -9.51 6.01
CA GLN A 38 -16.13 -8.93 6.40
C GLN A 38 -16.11 -7.46 6.00
N ALA A 39 -17.09 -7.02 5.24
CA ALA A 39 -17.24 -5.65 4.79
C ALA A 39 -18.44 -4.99 5.45
N THR A 40 -18.33 -3.71 5.78
CA THR A 40 -19.47 -2.86 6.11
C THR A 40 -19.36 -1.61 5.24
N TYR A 41 -20.43 -1.29 4.51
CA TYR A 41 -20.51 -0.09 3.68
C TYR A 41 -21.84 0.63 3.98
N MET A 42 -21.73 1.90 4.36
CA MET A 42 -22.89 2.73 4.77
C MET A 42 -23.74 2.05 5.87
N GLY A 43 -23.10 1.33 6.81
CA GLY A 43 -23.77 0.62 7.89
C GLY A 43 -24.38 -0.75 7.51
N VAL A 44 -24.32 -1.15 6.24
CA VAL A 44 -24.83 -2.46 5.77
C VAL A 44 -23.69 -3.45 5.67
N SER A 45 -23.83 -4.59 6.37
CA SER A 45 -22.84 -5.67 6.34
C SER A 45 -22.86 -6.42 5.01
N GLY A 46 -21.70 -6.94 4.62
CA GLY A 46 -21.47 -7.70 3.41
C GLY A 46 -20.13 -8.41 3.44
N THR A 47 -19.64 -8.79 2.27
CA THR A 47 -18.39 -9.49 2.08
C THR A 47 -17.44 -8.68 1.21
N GLY A 48 -16.15 -8.88 1.42
CA GLY A 48 -15.09 -8.36 0.58
C GLY A 48 -14.10 -9.48 0.21
N ARG A 49 -13.43 -9.34 -0.93
CA ARG A 49 -12.35 -10.23 -1.35
C ARG A 49 -11.29 -9.40 -2.06
N MET A 50 -10.05 -9.56 -1.64
CA MET A 50 -8.89 -8.98 -2.31
C MET A 50 -8.01 -10.11 -2.84
N VAL A 51 -7.60 -9.99 -4.10
CA VAL A 51 -6.76 -10.99 -4.77
C VAL A 51 -5.61 -10.28 -5.44
N VAL A 52 -4.40 -10.80 -5.28
CA VAL A 52 -3.21 -10.38 -6.03
C VAL A 52 -2.69 -11.55 -6.82
N GLU A 53 -2.54 -11.36 -8.11
CA GLU A 53 -2.17 -12.39 -9.09
C GLU A 53 -1.01 -11.91 -9.97
N ALA A 54 -0.05 -12.80 -10.25
CA ALA A 54 0.97 -12.54 -11.24
C ALA A 54 0.36 -12.55 -12.66
N GLN A 55 0.78 -11.59 -13.51
CA GLN A 55 0.35 -11.48 -14.90
C GLN A 55 1.48 -11.82 -15.90
N GLY A 56 2.58 -12.36 -15.41
CA GLY A 56 3.80 -12.67 -16.15
C GLY A 56 4.79 -11.50 -16.18
N GLY A 57 6.09 -11.83 -16.17
CA GLY A 57 7.17 -10.86 -15.96
C GLY A 57 6.99 -10.15 -14.62
N ASP A 58 7.22 -8.85 -14.62
CA ASP A 58 7.12 -8.03 -13.41
C ASP A 58 5.70 -7.47 -13.18
N ARG A 59 4.69 -7.96 -13.93
CA ARG A 59 3.31 -7.45 -13.88
C ARG A 59 2.45 -8.23 -12.91
N TRP A 60 1.61 -7.48 -12.21
CA TRP A 60 0.69 -7.96 -11.19
C TRP A 60 -0.69 -7.36 -11.37
N LYS A 61 -1.70 -8.07 -10.92
CA LYS A 61 -3.06 -7.56 -10.85
C LYS A 61 -3.58 -7.68 -9.44
N CYS A 62 -4.03 -6.56 -8.87
CA CYS A 62 -4.77 -6.52 -7.62
C CYS A 62 -6.24 -6.29 -7.93
N THR A 63 -7.12 -7.09 -7.36
CA THR A 63 -8.57 -6.97 -7.47
C THR A 63 -9.17 -6.90 -6.07
N LEU A 64 -10.00 -5.88 -5.82
CA LEU A 64 -10.85 -5.78 -4.64
C LEU A 64 -12.31 -5.85 -5.07
N GLN A 65 -13.06 -6.77 -4.50
CA GLN A 65 -14.51 -6.87 -4.63
C GLN A 65 -15.15 -6.68 -3.27
N VAL A 66 -16.21 -5.87 -3.21
CA VAL A 66 -17.03 -5.68 -2.02
C VAL A 66 -18.48 -5.78 -2.43
N SER A 67 -19.28 -6.54 -1.70
CA SER A 67 -20.69 -6.75 -2.02
C SER A 67 -21.53 -6.80 -0.75
N ASN A 68 -22.66 -6.11 -0.78
CA ASN A 68 -23.74 -6.22 0.19
C ASN A 68 -25.10 -6.11 -0.52
N GLN A 69 -26.21 -6.01 0.24
CA GLN A 69 -27.56 -5.97 -0.33
C GLN A 69 -27.85 -4.72 -1.17
N ILE A 70 -27.14 -3.62 -0.94
CA ILE A 70 -27.39 -2.32 -1.60
C ILE A 70 -26.27 -1.89 -2.54
N ALA A 71 -25.10 -2.53 -2.48
CA ALA A 71 -23.93 -2.11 -3.23
C ALA A 71 -23.06 -3.27 -3.68
N GLN A 72 -22.50 -3.13 -4.86
CA GLN A 72 -21.40 -3.94 -5.37
C GLN A 72 -20.30 -3.01 -5.85
N LEU A 73 -19.08 -3.28 -5.46
CA LEU A 73 -17.88 -2.55 -5.88
C LEU A 73 -16.84 -3.55 -6.38
N THR A 74 -16.26 -3.27 -7.53
CA THR A 74 -15.07 -3.97 -8.02
C THR A 74 -14.03 -2.94 -8.42
N GLN A 75 -12.85 -3.03 -7.81
CA GLN A 75 -11.69 -2.25 -8.18
C GLN A 75 -10.59 -3.18 -8.67
N VAL A 76 -9.94 -2.81 -9.74
CA VAL A 76 -8.81 -3.56 -10.30
C VAL A 76 -7.68 -2.58 -10.58
N THR A 77 -6.47 -2.95 -10.18
CA THR A 77 -5.23 -2.26 -10.56
C THR A 77 -4.28 -3.28 -11.16
N VAL A 78 -3.85 -3.03 -12.39
CA VAL A 78 -2.68 -3.70 -12.95
C VAL A 78 -1.48 -2.81 -12.67
N PHE A 79 -0.43 -3.39 -12.12
CA PHE A 79 0.79 -2.68 -11.76
C PHE A 79 2.01 -3.51 -12.12
N GLU A 80 3.17 -2.88 -12.14
CA GLU A 80 4.45 -3.56 -12.31
C GLU A 80 5.35 -3.33 -11.09
N ASP A 81 6.20 -4.30 -10.82
CA ASP A 81 7.24 -4.25 -9.80
C ASP A 81 8.60 -4.04 -10.48
N LEU A 82 9.15 -2.85 -10.35
CA LEU A 82 10.48 -2.51 -10.84
C LEU A 82 11.44 -2.42 -9.65
N ASP A 83 12.10 -3.51 -9.33
CA ASP A 83 13.07 -3.60 -8.23
C ASP A 83 12.50 -3.11 -6.88
N GLY A 84 11.24 -3.50 -6.58
CA GLY A 84 10.53 -3.11 -5.37
C GLY A 84 9.84 -1.74 -5.44
N GLN A 85 9.91 -1.05 -6.56
CA GLN A 85 9.07 0.10 -6.88
C GLN A 85 7.83 -0.34 -7.65
N TRP A 86 6.71 -0.35 -6.97
CA TRP A 86 5.43 -0.69 -7.59
C TRP A 86 4.80 0.55 -8.20
N ARG A 87 4.40 0.46 -9.47
CA ARG A 87 3.74 1.56 -10.17
C ARG A 87 2.51 1.07 -10.94
N PRO A 88 1.37 1.78 -10.89
CA PRO A 88 0.17 1.38 -11.61
C PRO A 88 0.37 1.53 -13.13
N LEU A 89 -0.23 0.61 -13.90
CA LEU A 89 -0.29 0.65 -15.36
C LEU A 89 -1.71 0.95 -15.83
N SER A 90 -2.71 0.36 -15.18
CA SER A 90 -4.12 0.62 -15.45
C SER A 90 -4.96 0.37 -14.20
N GLY A 91 -6.11 1.04 -14.16
CA GLY A 91 -7.11 0.86 -13.11
C GLY A 91 -8.52 0.73 -13.71
N THR A 92 -9.38 0.01 -13.03
CA THR A 92 -10.82 -0.06 -13.32
C THR A 92 -11.60 0.03 -12.03
N ASP A 93 -12.59 0.92 -11.99
CA ASP A 93 -13.59 1.01 -10.94
C ASP A 93 -14.96 0.75 -11.52
N ALA A 94 -15.61 -0.30 -11.04
CA ALA A 94 -17.00 -0.61 -11.36
C ALA A 94 -17.81 -0.65 -10.08
N SER A 95 -18.90 0.08 -10.00
CA SER A 95 -19.79 0.04 -8.85
C SER A 95 -21.25 0.07 -9.25
N LEU A 96 -22.06 -0.61 -8.45
CA LEU A 96 -23.52 -0.54 -8.47
C LEU A 96 -23.97 -0.18 -7.06
N LEU A 97 -24.61 0.97 -6.90
CA LEU A 97 -25.25 1.38 -5.66
C LEU A 97 -26.75 1.55 -5.91
N LEU A 98 -27.53 0.62 -5.34
CA LEU A 98 -28.95 0.45 -5.65
C LEU A 98 -29.16 0.22 -7.16
N VAL A 99 -29.49 1.27 -7.91
CA VAL A 99 -29.71 1.23 -9.37
C VAL A 99 -28.66 2.03 -10.14
N LYS A 100 -27.82 2.80 -9.44
CA LYS A 100 -26.81 3.66 -10.07
C LYS A 100 -25.57 2.84 -10.36
N LYS A 101 -25.27 2.66 -11.64
CA LYS A 101 -24.00 2.08 -12.12
C LYS A 101 -22.97 3.17 -12.37
N VAL A 102 -21.74 2.89 -12.05
CA VAL A 102 -20.57 3.72 -12.40
C VAL A 102 -19.48 2.79 -12.91
N HIS A 103 -18.86 3.16 -14.02
CA HIS A 103 -17.72 2.45 -14.59
C HIS A 103 -16.66 3.44 -15.03
N ARG A 104 -15.44 3.32 -14.51
CA ARG A 104 -14.31 4.19 -14.82
C ARG A 104 -13.09 3.35 -15.12
N ASN A 105 -12.28 3.82 -16.04
CA ASN A 105 -10.98 3.23 -16.35
C ASN A 105 -9.90 4.31 -16.19
N ALA A 106 -8.71 3.88 -15.77
CA ALA A 106 -7.51 4.68 -15.71
C ALA A 106 -6.40 4.02 -16.53
N VAL A 107 -5.60 4.82 -17.21
CA VAL A 107 -4.36 4.42 -17.86
C VAL A 107 -3.24 5.29 -17.32
N TYR A 108 -2.17 4.66 -16.88
CA TYR A 108 -0.95 5.32 -16.39
C TYR A 108 0.17 5.07 -17.40
N ASP A 109 0.34 6.01 -18.31
CA ASP A 109 1.38 5.94 -19.35
C ASP A 109 2.68 6.54 -18.83
N TRP A 110 3.58 5.69 -18.42
CA TRP A 110 4.90 6.09 -17.89
C TRP A 110 5.87 6.56 -18.97
N ALA A 111 5.62 6.24 -20.24
CA ALA A 111 6.45 6.74 -21.34
C ALA A 111 6.17 8.22 -21.64
N SER A 112 4.90 8.63 -21.60
CA SER A 112 4.50 10.03 -21.70
C SER A 112 4.43 10.75 -20.35
N ALA A 113 4.62 10.03 -19.24
CA ALA A 113 4.48 10.53 -17.88
C ALA A 113 3.10 11.16 -17.60
N GLU A 114 2.03 10.53 -18.09
CA GLU A 114 0.66 11.02 -17.95
C GLU A 114 -0.30 9.92 -17.52
N ALA A 115 -1.28 10.29 -16.68
CA ALA A 115 -2.44 9.45 -16.35
C ALA A 115 -3.72 10.07 -16.91
N ARG A 116 -4.61 9.22 -17.43
CA ARG A 116 -5.89 9.61 -18.02
C ARG A 116 -7.01 8.68 -17.57
N TRP A 117 -8.23 9.24 -17.46
CA TRP A 117 -9.43 8.52 -17.06
C TRP A 117 -10.50 8.59 -18.14
N SER A 118 -11.29 7.53 -18.25
CA SER A 118 -12.42 7.41 -19.19
C SER A 118 -13.61 6.70 -18.53
N GLY A 119 -14.73 6.67 -19.23
CA GLY A 119 -16.01 6.16 -18.72
C GLY A 119 -16.79 7.22 -17.98
N ASP A 120 -17.38 6.86 -16.83
CA ASP A 120 -18.22 7.77 -16.04
C ASP A 120 -17.37 8.77 -15.23
N VAL A 121 -16.61 9.59 -15.94
CA VAL A 121 -15.79 10.67 -15.37
C VAL A 121 -16.28 12.03 -15.88
N LYS A 122 -16.18 13.03 -15.04
CA LYS A 122 -16.43 14.41 -15.48
C LYS A 122 -15.26 14.86 -16.39
N PRO A 123 -15.52 15.72 -17.40
CA PRO A 123 -14.47 16.18 -18.32
C PRO A 123 -13.23 16.72 -17.62
N GLU A 124 -13.40 17.52 -16.55
CA GLU A 124 -12.31 18.06 -15.74
C GLU A 124 -11.55 17.03 -14.91
N ARG A 125 -11.98 15.75 -14.96
CA ARG A 125 -11.37 14.60 -14.28
C ARG A 125 -10.82 13.56 -15.25
N ALA A 126 -10.96 13.79 -16.55
CA ALA A 126 -10.41 12.87 -17.55
C ALA A 126 -8.87 12.90 -17.63
N GLY A 127 -8.26 13.95 -17.13
CA GLY A 127 -6.82 14.17 -17.22
C GLY A 127 -6.42 15.06 -18.39
N PRO A 128 -5.13 15.14 -18.80
CA PRO A 128 -4.02 14.37 -18.21
C PRO A 128 -3.62 14.87 -16.83
N VAL A 129 -3.12 13.95 -16.01
CA VAL A 129 -2.41 14.24 -14.75
C VAL A 129 -0.98 13.78 -14.89
N ALA A 130 -0.02 14.69 -14.66
CA ALA A 130 1.41 14.36 -14.75
C ALA A 130 1.80 13.32 -13.71
N LEU A 131 2.49 12.25 -14.14
CA LEU A 131 3.02 11.18 -13.30
C LEU A 131 4.42 11.53 -12.79
N GLN A 132 4.72 11.01 -11.61
CA GLN A 132 6.03 11.12 -10.95
C GLN A 132 6.42 9.75 -10.38
N ALA A 133 7.71 9.48 -10.26
CA ALA A 133 8.18 8.27 -9.61
C ALA A 133 7.60 8.13 -8.19
N GLY A 134 7.09 6.94 -7.87
CA GLY A 134 6.43 6.67 -6.58
C GLY A 134 4.93 6.96 -6.54
N ASP A 135 4.33 7.42 -7.65
CA ASP A 135 2.87 7.57 -7.74
C ASP A 135 2.17 6.22 -7.64
N VAL A 136 1.07 6.21 -6.90
CA VAL A 136 0.20 5.04 -6.71
C VAL A 136 -1.25 5.40 -6.94
N ASP A 137 -2.07 4.43 -7.32
CA ASP A 137 -3.53 4.57 -7.28
C ASP A 137 -4.10 4.14 -5.92
N GLY A 138 -5.42 4.27 -5.76
CA GLY A 138 -6.09 4.02 -4.48
C GLY A 138 -5.99 2.58 -4.01
N LEU A 139 -6.05 1.61 -4.91
CA LEU A 139 -5.99 0.19 -4.53
C LEU A 139 -4.55 -0.25 -4.25
N LEU A 140 -3.60 0.11 -5.13
CA LEU A 140 -2.18 -0.20 -4.95
C LEU A 140 -1.61 0.44 -3.68
N MET A 141 -2.07 1.63 -3.31
CA MET A 141 -1.63 2.33 -2.09
C MET A 141 -1.81 1.45 -0.83
N ASN A 142 -2.86 0.64 -0.74
CA ASN A 142 -3.06 -0.24 0.41
C ASN A 142 -1.96 -1.29 0.55
N LEU A 143 -1.50 -1.86 -0.58
CA LEU A 143 -0.41 -2.84 -0.59
C LEU A 143 0.93 -2.18 -0.26
N VAL A 144 1.18 -0.99 -0.84
CA VAL A 144 2.41 -0.22 -0.59
C VAL A 144 2.50 0.21 0.87
N ILE A 145 1.40 0.64 1.49
CA ILE A 145 1.36 0.97 2.93
C ILE A 145 1.71 -0.26 3.77
N ALA A 146 1.14 -1.44 3.47
CA ALA A 146 1.44 -2.67 4.21
C ALA A 146 2.94 -3.01 4.14
N ARG A 147 3.51 -3.00 2.95
CA ARG A 147 4.95 -3.22 2.72
C ARG A 147 5.82 -2.21 3.48
N ASP A 148 5.50 -0.93 3.38
CA ASP A 148 6.34 0.14 3.91
C ASP A 148 6.26 0.23 5.45
N VAL A 149 5.11 -0.08 6.06
CA VAL A 149 4.97 -0.21 7.52
C VAL A 149 5.86 -1.33 8.05
N LEU A 150 5.83 -2.50 7.40
CA LEU A 150 6.66 -3.65 7.80
C LEU A 150 8.16 -3.38 7.61
N ALA A 151 8.52 -2.58 6.61
CA ALA A 151 9.90 -2.16 6.34
C ALA A 151 10.32 -0.90 7.11
N SER A 152 9.46 -0.36 7.99
CA SER A 152 9.70 0.89 8.75
C SER A 152 10.08 2.08 7.86
N LYS A 153 9.53 2.14 6.65
CA LYS A 153 9.75 3.24 5.69
C LYS A 153 8.83 4.44 5.98
N PRO A 154 9.19 5.64 5.50
CA PRO A 154 8.29 6.80 5.57
C PRO A 154 6.97 6.57 4.83
N LEU A 155 5.84 6.86 5.48
CA LEU A 155 4.50 6.63 4.95
C LEU A 155 3.95 7.89 4.25
N ARG A 156 4.63 8.30 3.18
CA ARG A 156 4.28 9.47 2.37
C ARG A 156 4.12 9.05 0.92
N TYR A 157 2.94 9.29 0.37
CA TYR A 157 2.56 8.84 -0.97
C TYR A 157 1.98 9.99 -1.77
N ARG A 158 2.14 9.93 -3.08
CA ARG A 158 1.35 10.73 -4.00
C ARG A 158 0.32 9.81 -4.65
N LEU A 159 -0.92 9.98 -4.23
CA LEU A 159 -2.08 9.28 -4.78
C LEU A 159 -2.49 9.96 -6.08
N VAL A 160 -2.44 9.23 -7.20
CA VAL A 160 -2.91 9.68 -8.51
C VAL A 160 -4.13 8.87 -8.88
N ASP A 161 -5.29 9.44 -8.63
CA ASP A 161 -6.57 8.76 -8.77
C ASP A 161 -7.70 9.74 -9.08
N GLU A 162 -8.75 9.26 -9.73
CA GLU A 162 -9.93 10.05 -10.10
C GLU A 162 -9.60 11.41 -10.76
N GLY A 163 -8.60 11.45 -11.65
CA GLY A 163 -8.19 12.66 -12.37
C GLY A 163 -7.50 13.72 -11.50
N ARG A 164 -6.86 13.30 -10.40
CA ARG A 164 -6.13 14.19 -9.48
C ARG A 164 -4.86 13.54 -8.96
N ALA A 165 -3.93 14.40 -8.57
CA ALA A 165 -2.82 14.02 -7.71
C ALA A 165 -3.01 14.63 -6.33
N LYS A 166 -2.81 13.83 -5.29
CA LYS A 166 -2.98 14.24 -3.89
C LYS A 166 -1.87 13.65 -3.02
N SER A 167 -1.24 14.48 -2.21
CA SER A 167 -0.30 14.00 -1.19
C SER A 167 -1.06 13.32 -0.05
N MET A 168 -0.63 12.12 0.30
CA MET A 168 -1.15 11.34 1.42
C MET A 168 -0.02 11.11 2.42
N HIS A 169 -0.27 11.43 3.68
CA HIS A 169 0.68 11.22 4.76
C HIS A 169 0.02 10.42 5.86
N PHE A 170 0.55 9.23 6.15
CA PHE A 170 0.11 8.40 7.26
C PHE A 170 1.09 8.52 8.41
N THR A 171 0.55 8.43 9.63
CA THR A 171 1.33 8.36 10.87
C THR A 171 1.04 7.06 11.57
N VAL A 172 2.05 6.48 12.22
CA VAL A 172 1.87 5.32 13.09
C VAL A 172 1.20 5.81 14.37
N ALA A 173 -0.02 5.31 14.61
CA ALA A 173 -0.83 5.65 15.79
C ALA A 173 -0.61 4.70 16.98
N GLY A 174 0.15 3.62 16.78
CA GLY A 174 0.46 2.62 17.81
C GLY A 174 0.20 1.20 17.36
N LYS A 175 0.22 0.28 18.33
CA LYS A 175 -0.12 -1.14 18.13
C LYS A 175 -1.44 -1.46 18.81
N GLU A 176 -2.27 -2.26 18.17
CA GLU A 176 -3.55 -2.74 18.69
C GLU A 176 -3.67 -4.25 18.45
N THR A 177 -4.31 -4.96 19.36
CA THR A 177 -4.69 -6.36 19.13
C THR A 177 -5.98 -6.40 18.33
N ILE A 178 -5.96 -7.11 17.21
CA ILE A 178 -7.14 -7.40 16.39
C ILE A 178 -7.34 -8.91 16.27
N THR A 179 -8.55 -9.34 15.96
CA THR A 179 -8.86 -10.77 15.80
C THR A 179 -8.94 -11.11 14.32
N ILE A 180 -8.22 -12.16 13.89
CA ILE A 180 -8.24 -12.71 12.53
C ILE A 180 -8.51 -14.20 12.61
N GLY A 181 -9.60 -14.69 12.01
CA GLY A 181 -9.96 -16.11 12.05
C GLY A 181 -10.17 -16.66 13.46
N GLY A 182 -10.57 -15.81 14.42
CA GLY A 182 -10.71 -16.18 15.83
C GLY A 182 -9.45 -15.97 16.66
N GLU A 183 -8.29 -15.74 16.06
CA GLU A 183 -7.00 -15.62 16.73
C GLU A 183 -6.60 -14.14 16.96
N PRO A 184 -6.10 -13.79 18.17
CA PRO A 184 -5.60 -12.44 18.45
C PRO A 184 -4.25 -12.23 17.74
N ARG A 185 -4.11 -11.12 17.02
CA ARG A 185 -2.89 -10.71 16.31
C ARG A 185 -2.54 -9.27 16.65
N GLN A 186 -1.26 -9.00 16.83
CA GLN A 186 -0.78 -7.62 16.98
C GLN A 186 -0.75 -6.94 15.61
N ALA A 187 -1.35 -5.76 15.52
CA ALA A 187 -1.37 -4.93 14.33
C ALA A 187 -0.75 -3.56 14.60
N THR A 188 0.03 -3.06 13.66
CA THR A 188 0.46 -1.66 13.63
C THR A 188 -0.65 -0.85 12.97
N LYS A 189 -1.19 0.13 13.70
CA LYS A 189 -2.23 1.04 13.22
C LYS A 189 -1.59 2.28 12.64
N VAL A 190 -1.96 2.62 11.41
CA VAL A 190 -1.58 3.88 10.76
C VAL A 190 -2.83 4.69 10.41
N VAL A 191 -2.68 6.01 10.43
CA VAL A 191 -3.79 6.95 10.27
C VAL A 191 -3.41 8.07 9.30
N ASN A 192 -4.34 8.39 8.38
CA ASN A 192 -4.33 9.62 7.60
C ASN A 192 -5.61 10.40 7.90
N ILE A 193 -5.46 11.68 8.22
CA ILE A 193 -6.58 12.62 8.43
C ILE A 193 -6.46 13.73 7.39
N SER A 194 -7.53 13.95 6.64
CA SER A 194 -7.61 14.99 5.61
C SER A 194 -8.98 15.66 5.62
N GLY A 195 -9.06 16.81 6.26
CA GLY A 195 -10.32 17.51 6.49
C GLY A 195 -11.28 16.67 7.33
N ASN A 196 -12.44 16.36 6.77
CA ASN A 196 -13.47 15.56 7.44
C ASN A 196 -13.39 14.05 7.12
N ARG A 197 -12.30 13.60 6.49
CA ARG A 197 -12.07 12.20 6.15
C ARG A 197 -10.90 11.66 6.97
N GLU A 198 -11.09 10.43 7.46
CA GLU A 198 -10.05 9.65 8.15
C GLU A 198 -9.90 8.31 7.44
N MET A 199 -8.67 7.86 7.27
CA MET A 199 -8.33 6.52 6.83
C MET A 199 -7.46 5.87 7.89
N LEU A 200 -7.94 4.78 8.46
CA LEU A 200 -7.24 4.00 9.48
C LEU A 200 -6.96 2.62 8.91
N ILE A 201 -5.72 2.19 9.00
CA ILE A 201 -5.26 0.93 8.42
C ILE A 201 -4.48 0.15 9.46
N TRP A 202 -4.80 -1.14 9.62
CA TRP A 202 -4.12 -2.06 10.54
C TRP A 202 -3.30 -3.06 9.75
N ILE A 203 -2.00 -3.08 10.01
CA ILE A 203 -1.02 -3.95 9.35
C ILE A 203 -0.55 -4.99 10.34
N VAL A 204 -0.64 -6.26 9.97
CA VAL A 204 -0.19 -7.41 10.76
C VAL A 204 1.02 -8.03 10.07
N GLU A 205 2.06 -8.30 10.85
CA GLU A 205 3.25 -8.98 10.35
C GLU A 205 2.91 -10.36 9.76
N GLY A 206 3.51 -10.66 8.61
CA GLY A 206 3.25 -11.90 7.86
C GLY A 206 2.06 -11.82 6.92
N LEU A 207 1.28 -10.71 6.92
CA LEU A 207 0.23 -10.48 5.92
C LEU A 207 0.73 -9.48 4.85
N PRO A 208 0.55 -9.77 3.56
CA PRO A 208 0.98 -8.89 2.47
C PRO A 208 0.05 -7.70 2.22
N LEU A 209 -1.01 -7.59 3.01
CA LEU A 209 -2.10 -6.62 2.83
C LEU A 209 -2.64 -6.16 4.19
N PRO A 210 -3.40 -5.06 4.24
CA PRO A 210 -4.02 -4.60 5.46
C PRO A 210 -5.02 -5.62 6.03
N ALA A 211 -4.89 -5.89 7.33
CA ALA A 211 -5.84 -6.73 8.06
C ALA A 211 -7.17 -6.02 8.32
N ARG A 212 -7.13 -4.67 8.39
CA ARG A 212 -8.34 -3.84 8.45
C ARG A 212 -8.11 -2.54 7.73
N ILE A 213 -9.12 -2.06 7.01
CA ILE A 213 -9.20 -0.74 6.39
C ILE A 213 -10.51 -0.10 6.84
N LEU A 214 -10.41 1.02 7.56
CA LEU A 214 -11.57 1.79 7.99
C LEU A 214 -11.48 3.20 7.41
N GLN A 215 -12.48 3.58 6.66
CA GLN A 215 -12.66 4.95 6.19
C GLN A 215 -13.82 5.60 6.93
N ARG A 216 -13.60 6.81 7.41
CA ARG A 216 -14.59 7.65 8.06
C ARG A 216 -14.81 8.93 7.29
N LYS A 217 -16.04 9.41 7.33
CA LYS A 217 -16.43 10.70 6.80
C LYS A 217 -17.32 11.43 7.82
N ASN A 218 -16.94 12.65 8.21
CA ASN A 218 -17.64 13.41 9.25
C ASN A 218 -17.80 12.61 10.57
N GLY A 219 -16.75 11.86 10.97
CA GLY A 219 -16.76 11.05 12.19
C GLY A 219 -17.59 9.77 12.12
N LYS A 220 -18.24 9.45 11.00
CA LYS A 220 -19.04 8.24 10.81
C LYS A 220 -18.27 7.24 9.95
N ASP A 221 -18.34 5.96 10.29
CA ASP A 221 -17.77 4.87 9.51
C ASP A 221 -18.52 4.79 8.16
N ASP A 222 -17.76 4.89 7.06
CA ASP A 222 -18.26 4.83 5.69
C ASP A 222 -17.96 3.45 5.08
N ILE A 223 -16.71 2.99 5.19
CA ILE A 223 -16.25 1.66 4.76
C ILE A 223 -15.44 1.04 5.90
N ASP A 224 -15.74 -0.19 6.29
CA ASP A 224 -14.92 -1.01 7.22
C ASP A 224 -14.71 -2.39 6.61
N LEU A 225 -13.48 -2.70 6.23
CA LEU A 225 -13.06 -4.01 5.73
C LEU A 225 -12.21 -4.67 6.81
N ARG A 226 -12.61 -5.86 7.28
CA ARG A 226 -11.89 -6.66 8.29
C ARG A 226 -11.59 -8.02 7.73
N ILE A 227 -10.32 -8.38 7.70
CA ILE A 227 -9.88 -9.68 7.18
C ILE A 227 -10.46 -10.82 8.01
N THR A 228 -10.91 -11.87 7.33
CA THR A 228 -11.42 -13.09 7.95
C THR A 228 -10.52 -14.28 7.65
N SER A 229 -9.93 -14.34 6.44
CA SER A 229 -9.01 -15.41 6.04
C SER A 229 -8.01 -14.92 4.98
N VAL A 230 -6.85 -15.58 4.89
CA VAL A 230 -5.84 -15.42 3.83
C VAL A 230 -5.48 -16.80 3.29
N ARG A 231 -5.28 -16.89 1.97
CA ARG A 231 -4.90 -18.11 1.25
C ARG A 231 -3.84 -17.81 0.23
#